data_652c46c38f603fea39f377711b2193bb
#
_entry.id   652c46c38f603fea39f377711b2193bb
#
_cell.length_a   1.000
_cell.length_b   1.000
_cell.length_c   1.000
_cell.angle_alpha   90.00
_cell.angle_beta   90.00
_cell.angle_gamma   90.00
#
_symmetry.space_group_name_H-M   'P 1'
#
loop_
_entity.id
_entity.type
_entity.pdbx_description
1 polymer ?
#
loop_
_entity_poly.entity_id
_entity_poly.type
_entity_poly.pdbx_seq_one_letter_code
_entity_poly.pdbx_strand_id
1 'polypeptide(L)'
;IPYMGASALTDDVIPTVDAVTNSASAASAANPNMPLPGTAALAAAAAQSHGKLSTGTSVGAGAPIVQAVLSEAKLNIEHRFPKLTLVDEKYAALTPPEYDNEISLQEFAEGYRRYAASQMKLYYTPEIVRRFVAGMAASKLLILEGISGTGKTSLPYSFSRYLSNPSTIVSVQPSFRDRTELLGYFNEFSKRFNETEFLRALYEANYRPDPTLIVLDEMNLARIEYYFAEMLSVLEMPNKDEWVLDLVPTAWDGDPVKMDGGKIHVA
;
A
#
# COMPACT_ATOMS: atom_id res chain seq x y z
N ILE A 1 29.98 3.74 -9.87
CA ILE A 1 29.15 4.97 -10.06
C ILE A 1 29.35 5.79 -8.81
N PRO A 2 29.87 7.05 -8.88
CA PRO A 2 30.13 7.82 -7.69
C PRO A 2 28.83 8.30 -7.05
N TYR A 3 28.74 8.12 -5.76
CA TYR A 3 27.72 8.62 -4.85
C TYR A 3 27.70 10.16 -4.90
N MET A 4 26.66 10.76 -5.42
CA MET A 4 26.45 12.19 -5.32
C MET A 4 25.83 12.49 -3.96
N GLY A 5 26.65 13.06 -3.08
CA GLY A 5 26.25 13.45 -1.74
C GLY A 5 25.12 14.49 -1.72
N ALA A 6 24.32 14.44 -0.67
CA ALA A 6 23.11 15.23 -0.41
C ALA A 6 23.34 16.72 -0.13
N SER A 7 24.42 17.36 -0.59
CA SER A 7 24.78 18.75 -0.24
C SER A 7 24.39 19.83 -1.27
N ALA A 8 23.56 19.52 -2.27
CA ALA A 8 23.20 20.49 -3.30
C ALA A 8 21.72 20.92 -3.28
N LEU A 9 21.03 20.83 -2.15
CA LEU A 9 19.63 21.25 -2.01
C LEU A 9 19.40 22.33 -0.94
N THR A 10 20.41 23.14 -0.66
CA THR A 10 20.22 24.34 0.17
C THR A 10 20.14 25.58 -0.70
N ASP A 11 19.12 26.39 -0.44
CA ASP A 11 18.97 27.78 -0.87
C ASP A 11 18.58 28.04 -2.33
N ASP A 12 17.29 27.76 -2.68
CA ASP A 12 16.58 28.67 -3.57
C ASP A 12 15.07 28.65 -3.31
N VAL A 13 14.65 29.66 -2.59
CA VAL A 13 13.37 30.38 -2.61
C VAL A 13 12.13 29.52 -2.87
N ILE A 14 11.58 28.98 -1.81
CA ILE A 14 10.15 28.67 -1.74
C ILE A 14 9.42 29.98 -1.45
N PRO A 15 8.51 30.46 -2.29
CA PRO A 15 7.63 31.55 -1.89
C PRO A 15 6.80 31.10 -0.70
N THR A 16 6.92 31.81 0.40
CA THR A 16 6.17 31.64 1.64
C THR A 16 4.68 31.71 1.34
N VAL A 17 3.95 30.69 1.80
CA VAL A 17 2.48 30.60 1.72
C VAL A 17 1.87 31.45 2.83
N ASP A 18 1.99 32.78 2.73
CA ASP A 18 1.37 33.73 3.66
C ASP A 18 0.04 34.32 3.16
N ALA A 19 -0.57 33.74 2.13
CA ALA A 19 -1.78 34.30 1.51
C ALA A 19 -3.06 33.44 1.65
N VAL A 20 -3.05 32.35 2.44
CA VAL A 20 -4.24 31.47 2.57
C VAL A 20 -4.73 31.31 4.02
N THR A 21 -4.18 32.05 4.99
CA THR A 21 -4.57 31.89 6.41
C THR A 21 -5.68 32.83 6.89
N ASN A 22 -6.46 33.47 6.01
CA ASN A 22 -7.49 34.43 6.46
C ASN A 22 -8.95 34.06 6.12
N SER A 23 -9.29 32.77 5.95
CA SER A 23 -10.70 32.38 5.81
C SER A 23 -11.15 31.17 6.66
N ALA A 24 -10.38 30.78 7.68
CA ALA A 24 -10.73 29.64 8.55
C ALA A 24 -10.84 30.02 10.04
N SER A 25 -11.29 31.24 10.38
CA SER A 25 -11.54 31.65 11.75
C SER A 25 -13.01 31.88 12.05
N ALA A 26 -13.91 30.98 11.65
CA ALA A 26 -15.31 31.01 12.09
C ALA A 26 -15.90 29.59 12.11
N ALA A 27 -15.36 28.69 12.93
CA ALA A 27 -16.05 27.49 13.39
C ALA A 27 -15.36 26.99 14.67
N SER A 28 -15.51 27.78 15.74
CA SER A 28 -15.19 27.34 17.09
C SER A 28 -16.42 26.73 17.75
N ALA A 29 -16.17 25.73 18.59
CA ALA A 29 -17.08 25.05 19.50
C ALA A 29 -17.84 23.85 18.95
N ALA A 30 -17.12 22.75 18.73
CA ALA A 30 -17.72 21.42 18.74
C ALA A 30 -17.30 20.69 20.03
N ASN A 31 -18.30 20.24 20.76
CA ASN A 31 -18.29 19.50 22.01
C ASN A 31 -17.45 18.21 21.90
N PRO A 32 -16.50 17.89 22.80
CA PRO A 32 -15.62 16.72 22.71
C PRO A 32 -16.29 15.35 22.89
N ASN A 33 -17.62 15.28 23.00
CA ASN A 33 -18.37 14.04 23.22
C ASN A 33 -19.28 13.63 22.06
N MET A 34 -19.06 14.12 20.85
CA MET A 34 -19.84 13.67 19.68
C MET A 34 -19.05 12.60 18.90
N PRO A 35 -19.61 11.40 18.70
CA PRO A 35 -18.95 10.37 17.87
C PRO A 35 -18.93 10.78 16.40
N LEU A 36 -17.82 10.47 15.73
CA LEU A 36 -17.59 10.73 14.31
C LEU A 36 -18.71 10.14 13.43
N PRO A 37 -19.16 10.81 12.37
CA PRO A 37 -20.21 10.32 11.47
C PRO A 37 -19.68 9.16 10.63
N GLY A 38 -19.97 7.97 11.00
CA GLY A 38 -19.55 6.70 10.37
C GLY A 38 -19.77 5.50 11.29
N THR A 39 -19.74 5.69 12.60
CA THR A 39 -19.94 4.61 13.57
C THR A 39 -21.41 4.33 13.88
N ALA A 40 -22.31 5.29 13.64
CA ALA A 40 -23.75 5.12 13.86
C ALA A 40 -24.42 4.20 12.82
N ALA A 41 -23.89 4.13 11.59
CA ALA A 41 -24.42 3.27 10.54
C ALA A 41 -24.12 1.78 10.77
N LEU A 42 -22.98 1.45 11.41
CA LEU A 42 -22.61 0.06 11.74
C LEU A 42 -23.39 -0.45 12.96
N ALA A 43 -23.70 0.42 13.94
CA ALA A 43 -24.47 0.02 15.10
C ALA A 43 -25.97 -0.21 14.79
N ALA A 44 -26.52 0.53 13.82
CA ALA A 44 -27.90 0.35 13.38
C ALA A 44 -28.11 -0.94 12.57
N ALA A 45 -27.09 -1.40 11.85
CA ALA A 45 -27.15 -2.67 11.09
C ALA A 45 -27.08 -3.90 12.02
N ALA A 46 -26.40 -3.80 13.16
CA ALA A 46 -26.29 -4.89 14.14
C ALA A 46 -27.55 -5.05 15.03
N ALA A 47 -28.31 -3.99 15.24
CA ALA A 47 -29.50 -4.01 16.09
C ALA A 47 -30.78 -4.54 15.41
N GLN A 48 -30.78 -4.70 14.08
CA GLN A 48 -31.94 -5.18 13.32
C GLN A 48 -31.94 -6.70 13.02
N SER A 49 -30.94 -7.44 13.52
CA SER A 49 -30.82 -8.89 13.27
C SER A 49 -31.45 -9.80 14.32
N HIS A 50 -32.10 -9.25 15.37
CA HIS A 50 -32.83 -10.04 16.37
C HIS A 50 -34.34 -9.77 16.30
N GLY A 51 -35.01 -10.41 15.35
CA GLY A 51 -36.46 -10.34 15.28
C GLY A 51 -37.08 -11.30 14.26
N LYS A 52 -37.56 -12.43 14.78
CA LYS A 52 -38.55 -13.35 14.22
C LYS A 52 -38.19 -14.21 13.01
N LEU A 53 -38.00 -15.48 13.31
CA LEU A 53 -38.26 -16.61 12.41
C LEU A 53 -39.70 -16.55 11.90
N SER A 54 -39.91 -16.36 10.62
CA SER A 54 -41.11 -16.77 9.93
C SER A 54 -40.71 -17.35 8.58
N THR A 55 -41.13 -18.58 8.33
CA THR A 55 -41.01 -19.34 7.10
C THR A 55 -41.64 -18.62 5.94
N GLY A 56 -40.85 -18.33 4.89
CA GLY A 56 -41.37 -17.75 3.64
C GLY A 56 -40.26 -17.61 2.61
N THR A 57 -40.26 -18.49 1.65
CA THR A 57 -39.41 -18.57 0.47
C THR A 57 -39.45 -17.29 -0.34
N SER A 58 -38.34 -16.52 -0.42
CA SER A 58 -38.06 -15.65 -1.56
C SER A 58 -36.54 -15.49 -1.75
N VAL A 59 -36.04 -16.05 -2.84
CA VAL A 59 -34.70 -15.91 -3.38
C VAL A 59 -34.52 -14.49 -3.90
N GLY A 60 -33.55 -13.74 -3.38
CA GLY A 60 -33.22 -12.43 -3.95
C GLY A 60 -32.12 -11.66 -3.23
N ALA A 61 -30.98 -11.48 -3.90
CA ALA A 61 -29.99 -10.41 -3.72
C ALA A 61 -29.03 -10.43 -2.51
N GLY A 62 -28.98 -11.47 -1.69
CA GLY A 62 -27.93 -11.59 -0.64
C GLY A 62 -26.76 -12.53 -0.99
N ALA A 63 -26.80 -13.19 -2.14
CA ALA A 63 -25.88 -14.26 -2.49
C ALA A 63 -24.38 -13.88 -2.64
N PRO A 64 -23.98 -12.75 -3.22
CA PRO A 64 -22.57 -12.49 -3.45
C PRO A 64 -21.79 -12.15 -2.17
N ILE A 65 -22.40 -11.45 -1.22
CA ILE A 65 -21.71 -11.05 0.03
C ILE A 65 -21.56 -12.26 0.95
N VAL A 66 -22.59 -13.08 1.09
CA VAL A 66 -22.55 -14.29 1.92
C VAL A 66 -21.58 -15.31 1.31
N GLN A 67 -21.53 -15.43 -0.01
CA GLN A 67 -20.62 -16.32 -0.72
C GLN A 67 -19.16 -15.86 -0.58
N ALA A 68 -18.90 -14.54 -0.64
CA ALA A 68 -17.57 -13.98 -0.40
C ALA A 68 -17.10 -14.22 1.05
N VAL A 69 -17.97 -13.98 2.03
CA VAL A 69 -17.64 -14.22 3.45
C VAL A 69 -17.45 -15.72 3.74
N LEU A 70 -18.21 -16.61 3.09
CA LEU A 70 -18.04 -18.05 3.23
C LEU A 70 -16.78 -18.56 2.51
N SER A 71 -16.38 -17.95 1.38
CA SER A 71 -15.12 -18.28 0.71
C SER A 71 -13.92 -17.81 1.52
N GLU A 72 -13.94 -16.59 2.05
CA GLU A 72 -12.93 -16.10 3.00
C GLU A 72 -12.83 -16.98 4.26
N ALA A 73 -13.96 -17.41 4.81
CA ALA A 73 -13.97 -18.29 5.98
C ALA A 73 -13.40 -19.69 5.67
N LYS A 74 -13.64 -20.23 4.48
CA LYS A 74 -13.07 -21.51 4.04
C LYS A 74 -11.57 -21.42 3.79
N LEU A 75 -11.11 -20.39 3.06
CA LEU A 75 -9.68 -20.12 2.84
C LEU A 75 -8.94 -19.96 4.18
N ASN A 76 -9.57 -19.27 5.14
CA ASN A 76 -9.02 -19.11 6.48
C ASN A 76 -8.81 -20.42 7.26
N ILE A 77 -9.43 -21.53 6.86
CA ILE A 77 -9.28 -22.81 7.57
C ILE A 77 -8.22 -23.69 6.91
N GLU A 78 -8.04 -23.62 5.59
CA GLU A 78 -7.26 -24.59 4.81
C GLU A 78 -5.84 -24.09 4.45
N HIS A 79 -5.58 -22.77 4.40
CA HIS A 79 -4.31 -22.24 3.93
C HIS A 79 -3.50 -21.54 5.02
N ARG A 80 -2.19 -21.79 5.04
CA ARG A 80 -1.31 -21.11 6.01
C ARG A 80 -1.03 -19.65 5.64
N PHE A 81 -1.24 -19.25 4.37
CA PHE A 81 -1.14 -17.88 3.89
C PHE A 81 -2.49 -17.42 3.29
N PRO A 82 -3.52 -17.18 4.10
CA PRO A 82 -4.86 -16.90 3.59
C PRO A 82 -4.97 -15.63 2.74
N LYS A 83 -4.25 -14.56 3.09
CA LYS A 83 -4.30 -13.32 2.32
C LYS A 83 -3.57 -13.42 0.98
N LEU A 84 -2.43 -14.12 0.92
CA LEU A 84 -1.70 -14.32 -0.33
C LEU A 84 -2.45 -15.26 -1.27
N THR A 85 -3.12 -16.28 -0.75
CA THR A 85 -3.97 -17.17 -1.54
C THR A 85 -5.15 -16.42 -2.18
N LEU A 86 -5.74 -15.44 -1.45
CA LEU A 86 -6.76 -14.56 -2.03
C LEU A 86 -6.21 -13.69 -3.18
N VAL A 87 -4.94 -13.31 -3.13
CA VAL A 87 -4.27 -12.63 -4.25
C VAL A 87 -4.18 -13.55 -5.45
N ASP A 88 -3.79 -14.83 -5.25
CA ASP A 88 -3.73 -15.82 -6.33
C ASP A 88 -5.09 -15.99 -7.01
N GLU A 89 -6.16 -16.14 -6.23
CA GLU A 89 -7.53 -16.25 -6.76
C GLU A 89 -7.94 -15.01 -7.54
N LYS A 90 -7.64 -13.82 -7.01
CA LYS A 90 -7.91 -12.55 -7.68
C LYS A 90 -7.26 -12.50 -9.06
N TYR A 91 -5.98 -12.86 -9.15
CA TYR A 91 -5.23 -12.76 -10.41
C TYR A 91 -5.48 -13.93 -11.37
N ALA A 92 -5.90 -15.10 -10.88
CA ALA A 92 -6.36 -16.19 -11.74
C ALA A 92 -7.64 -15.83 -12.55
N ALA A 93 -8.47 -14.93 -12.02
CA ALA A 93 -9.70 -14.47 -12.65
C ALA A 93 -9.55 -13.15 -13.43
N LEU A 94 -8.39 -12.47 -13.33
CA LEU A 94 -8.17 -11.14 -13.90
C LEU A 94 -7.55 -11.24 -15.30
N THR A 95 -8.15 -10.53 -16.27
CA THR A 95 -7.50 -10.26 -17.56
C THR A 95 -6.50 -9.12 -17.35
N PRO A 96 -5.22 -9.27 -17.76
CA PRO A 96 -4.25 -8.20 -17.67
C PRO A 96 -4.74 -6.95 -18.41
N PRO A 97 -4.56 -5.74 -17.85
CA PRO A 97 -4.89 -4.50 -18.54
C PRO A 97 -3.96 -4.29 -19.74
N GLU A 98 -4.46 -3.59 -20.76
CA GLU A 98 -3.62 -3.12 -21.86
C GLU A 98 -2.82 -1.90 -21.38
N TYR A 99 -1.52 -1.88 -21.73
CA TYR A 99 -0.60 -0.79 -21.40
C TYR A 99 -0.24 0.00 -22.65
N ASP A 100 -0.20 1.33 -22.53
CA ASP A 100 0.35 2.21 -23.56
C ASP A 100 1.87 2.21 -23.45
N ASN A 101 2.52 1.50 -24.36
CA ASN A 101 3.98 1.37 -24.42
C ASN A 101 4.64 2.45 -25.32
N GLU A 102 3.86 3.33 -25.94
CA GLU A 102 4.36 4.35 -26.85
C GLU A 102 4.49 5.73 -26.20
N ILE A 103 3.90 5.93 -25.02
CA ILE A 103 3.98 7.19 -24.30
C ILE A 103 5.40 7.54 -23.90
N SER A 104 5.84 8.74 -24.22
CA SER A 104 7.15 9.24 -23.77
C SER A 104 7.14 9.54 -22.26
N LEU A 105 8.30 9.42 -21.60
CA LEU A 105 8.45 9.73 -20.19
C LEU A 105 8.07 11.19 -19.87
N GLN A 106 8.29 12.11 -20.82
CA GLN A 106 7.91 13.51 -20.68
C GLN A 106 6.39 13.68 -20.69
N GLU A 107 5.69 13.08 -21.64
CA GLU A 107 4.22 13.11 -21.75
C GLU A 107 3.58 12.46 -20.53
N PHE A 108 4.13 11.35 -20.08
CA PHE A 108 3.70 10.67 -18.87
C PHE A 108 3.82 11.56 -17.62
N ALA A 109 4.96 12.23 -17.42
CA ALA A 109 5.19 13.13 -16.29
C ALA A 109 4.24 14.35 -16.32
N GLU A 110 4.02 14.94 -17.51
CA GLU A 110 3.08 16.05 -17.69
C GLU A 110 1.62 15.60 -17.52
N GLY A 111 1.29 14.40 -17.98
CA GLY A 111 -0.02 13.77 -17.78
C GLY A 111 -0.32 13.59 -16.29
N TYR A 112 0.62 13.03 -15.54
CA TYR A 112 0.50 12.89 -14.10
C TYR A 112 0.33 14.24 -13.40
N ARG A 113 1.14 15.24 -13.75
CA ARG A 113 1.05 16.59 -13.14
C ARG A 113 -0.32 17.21 -13.35
N ARG A 114 -0.87 17.11 -14.58
CA ARG A 114 -2.22 17.58 -14.91
C ARG A 114 -3.30 16.83 -14.15
N TYR A 115 -3.17 15.51 -14.03
CA TYR A 115 -4.07 14.66 -13.24
C TYR A 115 -4.09 15.06 -11.76
N ALA A 116 -2.92 15.19 -11.14
CA ALA A 116 -2.79 15.59 -9.74
C ALA A 116 -3.45 16.95 -9.48
N ALA A 117 -3.22 17.94 -10.35
CA ALA A 117 -3.82 19.26 -10.22
C ALA A 117 -5.33 19.26 -10.45
N SER A 118 -5.83 18.59 -11.49
CA SER A 118 -7.25 18.62 -11.87
C SER A 118 -8.13 17.75 -10.97
N GLN A 119 -7.71 16.52 -10.70
CA GLN A 119 -8.52 15.53 -9.99
C GLN A 119 -8.33 15.59 -8.47
N MET A 120 -7.12 15.86 -8.01
CA MET A 120 -6.78 15.76 -6.59
C MET A 120 -6.44 17.11 -5.93
N LYS A 121 -6.42 18.20 -6.73
CA LYS A 121 -6.07 19.56 -6.25
C LYS A 121 -4.67 19.63 -5.63
N LEU A 122 -3.76 18.79 -6.09
CA LEU A 122 -2.36 18.72 -5.67
C LEU A 122 -1.50 19.39 -6.75
N TYR A 123 -0.80 20.44 -6.39
CA TYR A 123 -0.03 21.24 -7.33
C TYR A 123 1.47 20.99 -7.13
N TYR A 124 2.06 20.20 -8.01
CA TYR A 124 3.48 19.91 -8.02
C TYR A 124 4.19 20.71 -9.13
N THR A 125 5.41 21.16 -8.84
CA THR A 125 6.26 21.78 -9.88
C THR A 125 6.68 20.71 -10.90
N PRO A 126 6.93 21.10 -12.16
CA PRO A 126 7.43 20.15 -13.17
C PRO A 126 8.71 19.43 -12.73
N GLU A 127 9.57 20.13 -12.00
CA GLU A 127 10.83 19.59 -11.51
C GLU A 127 10.63 18.46 -10.48
N ILE A 128 9.76 18.67 -9.48
CA ILE A 128 9.43 17.66 -8.48
C ILE A 128 8.89 16.40 -9.16
N VAL A 129 7.96 16.58 -10.12
CA VAL A 129 7.38 15.43 -10.84
C VAL A 129 8.44 14.68 -11.64
N ARG A 130 9.29 15.39 -12.38
CA ARG A 130 10.35 14.77 -13.19
C ARG A 130 11.36 14.02 -12.31
N ARG A 131 11.79 14.64 -11.20
CA ARG A 131 12.70 13.99 -10.24
C ARG A 131 12.07 12.73 -9.64
N PHE A 132 10.80 12.79 -9.26
CA PHE A 132 10.08 11.66 -8.71
C PHE A 132 9.96 10.51 -9.73
N VAL A 133 9.50 10.82 -10.93
CA VAL A 133 9.34 9.81 -12.01
C VAL A 133 10.69 9.21 -12.40
N ALA A 134 11.74 10.03 -12.52
CA ALA A 134 13.08 9.56 -12.81
C ALA A 134 13.65 8.68 -11.69
N GLY A 135 13.42 9.05 -10.42
CA GLY A 135 13.81 8.24 -9.27
C GLY A 135 13.13 6.87 -9.26
N MET A 136 11.82 6.83 -9.54
CA MET A 136 11.05 5.59 -9.65
C MET A 136 11.54 4.70 -10.81
N ALA A 137 11.96 5.29 -11.92
CA ALA A 137 12.51 4.54 -13.05
C ALA A 137 13.92 4.02 -12.78
N ALA A 138 14.71 4.70 -11.95
CA ALA A 138 16.10 4.39 -11.69
C ALA A 138 16.32 3.43 -10.51
N SER A 139 15.41 3.39 -9.54
CA SER A 139 15.59 2.63 -8.30
C SER A 139 14.28 2.02 -7.80
N LYS A 140 14.38 0.87 -7.16
CA LYS A 140 13.26 0.22 -6.43
C LYS A 140 13.01 0.86 -5.05
N LEU A 141 13.97 1.60 -4.52
CA LEU A 141 13.84 2.32 -3.25
C LEU A 141 14.02 3.82 -3.49
N LEU A 142 13.02 4.60 -3.10
CA LEU A 142 13.04 6.05 -3.18
C LEU A 142 12.73 6.65 -1.81
N ILE A 143 13.61 7.50 -1.31
CA ILE A 143 13.43 8.21 -0.04
C ILE A 143 12.94 9.64 -0.33
N LEU A 144 11.76 9.97 0.22
CA LEU A 144 11.18 11.31 0.15
C LEU A 144 11.42 12.03 1.48
N GLU A 145 12.31 13.00 1.47
CA GLU A 145 12.62 13.85 2.62
C GLU A 145 12.00 15.23 2.48
N GLY A 146 11.69 15.87 3.60
CA GLY A 146 11.19 17.25 3.64
C GLY A 146 10.36 17.53 4.89
N ILE A 147 9.99 18.80 5.07
CA ILE A 147 9.20 19.29 6.20
C ILE A 147 7.81 18.62 6.22
N SER A 148 7.21 18.47 7.40
CA SER A 148 5.85 17.94 7.52
C SER A 148 4.87 18.83 6.76
N GLY A 149 3.86 18.22 6.11
CA GLY A 149 2.84 18.93 5.34
C GLY A 149 3.25 19.34 3.90
N THR A 150 4.45 19.04 3.44
CA THR A 150 4.91 19.37 2.07
C THR A 150 4.40 18.41 0.99
N GLY A 151 3.55 17.45 1.33
CA GLY A 151 2.96 16.55 0.35
C GLY A 151 3.78 15.29 0.05
N LYS A 152 4.73 14.91 0.92
CA LYS A 152 5.57 13.71 0.73
C LYS A 152 4.74 12.44 0.51
N THR A 153 3.77 12.19 1.37
CA THR A 153 2.88 11.01 1.28
C THR A 153 1.85 11.18 0.15
N SER A 154 1.41 12.42 -0.12
CA SER A 154 0.44 12.70 -1.19
C SER A 154 1.02 12.46 -2.59
N LEU A 155 2.33 12.62 -2.77
CA LEU A 155 2.99 12.45 -4.06
C LEU A 155 2.91 10.99 -4.56
N PRO A 156 3.41 9.98 -3.85
CA PRO A 156 3.26 8.58 -4.26
C PRO A 156 1.79 8.13 -4.26
N TYR A 157 0.96 8.62 -3.34
CA TYR A 157 -0.47 8.32 -3.32
C TYR A 157 -1.18 8.77 -4.60
N SER A 158 -0.98 10.02 -5.03
CA SER A 158 -1.60 10.55 -6.24
C SER A 158 -1.03 9.91 -7.50
N PHE A 159 0.27 9.57 -7.50
CA PHE A 159 0.92 8.89 -8.60
C PHE A 159 0.34 7.49 -8.83
N SER A 160 0.17 6.71 -7.77
CA SER A 160 -0.42 5.38 -7.84
C SER A 160 -1.88 5.42 -8.34
N ARG A 161 -2.63 6.46 -7.96
CA ARG A 161 -3.98 6.70 -8.49
C ARG A 161 -3.98 7.01 -9.98
N TYR A 162 -2.99 7.78 -10.44
CA TYR A 162 -2.81 8.04 -11.87
C TYR A 162 -2.52 6.77 -12.67
N LEU A 163 -1.75 5.84 -12.09
CA LEU A 163 -1.48 4.53 -12.67
C LEU A 163 -2.68 3.55 -12.59
N SER A 164 -3.79 3.94 -11.96
CA SER A 164 -4.89 3.01 -11.63
C SER A 164 -4.46 1.80 -10.80
N ASN A 165 -3.35 1.93 -10.07
CA ASN A 165 -2.78 0.92 -9.18
C ASN A 165 -2.56 1.52 -7.80
N PRO A 166 -3.59 1.52 -6.91
CA PRO A 166 -3.52 2.18 -5.61
C PRO A 166 -2.33 1.70 -4.76
N SER A 167 -1.58 2.67 -4.21
CA SER A 167 -0.47 2.36 -3.31
C SER A 167 -0.95 1.74 -2.00
N THR A 168 -0.13 0.84 -1.46
CA THR A 168 -0.26 0.38 -0.07
C THR A 168 0.55 1.31 0.82
N ILE A 169 -0.12 1.98 1.77
CA ILE A 169 0.53 2.87 2.73
C ILE A 169 0.63 2.13 4.07
N VAL A 170 1.84 1.95 4.54
CA VAL A 170 2.17 1.32 5.82
C VAL A 170 2.71 2.39 6.76
N SER A 171 1.95 2.75 7.78
CA SER A 171 2.39 3.69 8.79
C SER A 171 3.30 2.98 9.79
N VAL A 172 4.57 3.39 9.81
CA VAL A 172 5.55 2.87 10.76
C VAL A 172 5.19 3.35 12.16
N GLN A 173 5.21 2.45 13.13
CA GLN A 173 4.90 2.75 14.52
C GLN A 173 6.16 2.68 15.38
N PRO A 174 6.22 3.40 16.50
CA PRO A 174 7.34 3.33 17.45
C PRO A 174 7.58 1.93 18.03
N SER A 175 6.59 1.04 17.92
CA SER A 175 6.68 -0.35 18.37
C SER A 175 7.43 -1.27 17.40
N PHE A 176 7.71 -0.84 16.17
CA PHE A 176 8.41 -1.66 15.18
C PHE A 176 9.83 -2.01 15.67
N ARG A 177 10.12 -3.30 15.84
CA ARG A 177 11.37 -3.79 16.43
C ARG A 177 12.12 -4.79 15.58
N ASP A 178 11.45 -5.47 14.67
CA ASP A 178 12.06 -6.49 13.81
C ASP A 178 11.28 -6.65 12.50
N ARG A 179 11.73 -7.56 11.64
CA ARG A 179 11.13 -7.82 10.32
C ARG A 179 9.66 -8.26 10.36
N THR A 180 9.21 -8.81 11.49
CA THR A 180 7.84 -9.35 11.59
C THR A 180 6.79 -8.28 11.50
N GLU A 181 7.12 -7.04 11.82
CA GLU A 181 6.23 -5.89 11.68
C GLU A 181 5.92 -5.56 10.21
N LEU A 182 6.85 -5.81 9.30
CA LEU A 182 6.63 -5.65 7.86
C LEU A 182 6.15 -6.92 7.17
N LEU A 183 6.82 -8.05 7.43
CA LEU A 183 6.57 -9.27 6.68
C LEU A 183 5.53 -10.17 7.35
N GLY A 184 5.35 -10.02 8.66
CA GLY A 184 4.54 -10.95 9.45
C GLY A 184 5.36 -12.10 10.01
N TYR A 185 4.66 -13.06 10.59
CA TYR A 185 5.30 -14.21 11.24
C TYR A 185 4.39 -15.45 11.21
N PHE A 186 5.01 -16.61 11.26
CA PHE A 186 4.29 -17.88 11.37
C PHE A 186 3.86 -18.14 12.83
N ASN A 187 2.56 -18.39 13.02
CA ASN A 187 1.99 -18.73 14.31
C ASN A 187 1.87 -20.25 14.46
N GLU A 188 2.70 -20.83 15.33
CA GLU A 188 2.78 -22.26 15.55
C GLU A 188 1.48 -22.89 16.11
N PHE A 189 0.69 -22.11 16.83
CA PHE A 189 -0.57 -22.60 17.40
C PHE A 189 -1.68 -22.70 16.36
N SER A 190 -1.86 -21.62 15.57
CA SER A 190 -2.87 -21.59 14.52
C SER A 190 -2.42 -22.28 13.24
N LYS A 191 -1.12 -22.61 13.11
CA LYS A 191 -0.48 -23.11 11.88
C LYS A 191 -0.67 -22.18 10.68
N ARG A 192 -0.76 -20.88 10.93
CA ARG A 192 -0.96 -19.83 9.94
C ARG A 192 0.11 -18.77 10.03
N PHE A 193 0.37 -18.13 8.90
CA PHE A 193 1.18 -16.95 8.83
C PHE A 193 0.31 -15.72 9.08
N ASN A 194 0.72 -14.84 10.00
CA ASN A 194 0.11 -13.52 10.20
C ASN A 194 0.66 -12.56 9.16
N GLU A 195 -0.03 -12.47 8.03
CA GLU A 195 0.37 -11.67 6.88
C GLU A 195 0.05 -10.19 7.09
N THR A 196 1.02 -9.34 6.83
CA THR A 196 0.85 -7.89 6.87
C THR A 196 0.35 -7.37 5.51
N GLU A 197 -0.09 -6.11 5.48
CA GLU A 197 -0.44 -5.44 4.22
C GLU A 197 0.80 -5.14 3.36
N PHE A 198 1.97 -4.93 3.99
CA PHE A 198 3.25 -4.81 3.28
C PHE A 198 3.57 -6.11 2.52
N LEU A 199 3.53 -7.25 3.21
CA LEU A 199 3.78 -8.56 2.60
C LEU A 199 2.80 -8.85 1.47
N ARG A 200 1.50 -8.59 1.67
CA ARG A 200 0.47 -8.78 0.67
C ARG A 200 0.75 -7.95 -0.59
N ALA A 201 1.07 -6.66 -0.42
CA ALA A 201 1.36 -5.78 -1.55
C ALA A 201 2.64 -6.19 -2.29
N LEU A 202 3.66 -6.63 -1.56
CA LEU A 202 4.90 -7.14 -2.13
C LEU A 202 4.66 -8.42 -2.95
N TYR A 203 3.83 -9.32 -2.42
CA TYR A 203 3.43 -10.54 -3.13
C TYR A 203 2.60 -10.22 -4.39
N GLU A 204 1.62 -9.31 -4.27
CA GLU A 204 0.76 -8.88 -5.37
C GLU A 204 1.57 -8.25 -6.52
N ALA A 205 2.68 -7.56 -6.23
CA ALA A 205 3.57 -6.98 -7.24
C ALA A 205 4.12 -8.03 -8.21
N ASN A 206 4.28 -9.29 -7.80
CA ASN A 206 4.73 -10.38 -8.67
C ASN A 206 3.71 -10.79 -9.75
N TYR A 207 2.48 -10.31 -9.67
CA TYR A 207 1.45 -10.54 -10.68
C TYR A 207 1.33 -9.39 -11.68
N ARG A 208 1.99 -8.26 -11.42
CA ARG A 208 1.77 -7.01 -12.17
C ARG A 208 3.03 -6.56 -12.90
N PRO A 209 2.94 -6.25 -14.20
CA PRO A 209 4.04 -5.63 -14.93
C PRO A 209 4.15 -4.12 -14.69
N ASP A 210 3.07 -3.47 -14.20
CA ASP A 210 3.05 -2.04 -13.88
C ASP A 210 3.62 -1.76 -12.48
N PRO A 211 4.18 -0.56 -12.25
CA PRO A 211 4.77 -0.22 -10.97
C PRO A 211 3.77 -0.33 -9.81
N THR A 212 4.13 -1.09 -8.79
CA THR A 212 3.40 -1.18 -7.52
C THR A 212 4.13 -0.35 -6.48
N LEU A 213 3.43 0.59 -5.85
CA LEU A 213 3.99 1.47 -4.84
C LEU A 213 3.62 1.01 -3.43
N ILE A 214 4.63 0.70 -2.63
CA ILE A 214 4.48 0.47 -1.20
C ILE A 214 5.17 1.62 -0.48
N VAL A 215 4.40 2.36 0.30
CA VAL A 215 4.87 3.58 0.98
C VAL A 215 5.01 3.28 2.47
N LEU A 216 6.23 3.40 2.98
CA LEU A 216 6.47 3.42 4.43
C LEU A 216 6.37 4.87 4.91
N ASP A 217 5.28 5.20 5.59
CA ASP A 217 5.04 6.54 6.10
C ASP A 217 5.59 6.69 7.52
N GLU A 218 6.18 7.86 7.81
CA GLU A 218 6.82 8.17 9.10
C GLU A 218 7.90 7.14 9.52
N MET A 219 8.71 6.68 8.56
CA MET A 219 9.70 5.61 8.75
C MET A 219 10.73 5.89 9.85
N ASN A 220 10.89 7.16 10.25
CA ASN A 220 11.79 7.62 11.33
C ASN A 220 11.23 7.41 12.75
N LEU A 221 9.97 7.00 12.91
CA LEU A 221 9.37 6.73 14.23
C LEU A 221 9.96 5.50 14.92
N ALA A 222 10.50 4.56 14.15
CA ALA A 222 11.23 3.41 14.65
C ALA A 222 12.62 3.33 14.02
N ARG A 223 13.50 2.53 14.59
CA ARG A 223 14.84 2.33 14.03
C ARG A 223 14.77 1.44 12.80
N ILE A 224 15.00 2.02 11.65
CA ILE A 224 14.90 1.37 10.34
C ILE A 224 15.82 0.14 10.24
N GLU A 225 16.96 0.17 10.89
CA GLU A 225 17.94 -0.91 10.92
C GLU A 225 17.38 -2.20 11.53
N TYR A 226 16.30 -2.12 12.29
CA TYR A 226 15.71 -3.31 12.91
C TYR A 226 14.58 -3.92 12.06
N TYR A 227 13.68 -3.11 11.55
CA TYR A 227 12.53 -3.64 10.85
C TYR A 227 12.70 -3.73 9.32
N PHE A 228 13.65 -2.98 8.74
CA PHE A 228 13.85 -2.90 7.29
C PHE A 228 15.22 -3.44 6.80
N ALA A 229 16.10 -3.90 7.71
CA ALA A 229 17.45 -4.35 7.37
C ALA A 229 17.48 -5.45 6.30
N GLU A 230 16.58 -6.42 6.39
CA GLU A 230 16.49 -7.51 5.41
C GLU A 230 16.14 -7.00 4.02
N MET A 231 15.18 -6.08 3.92
CA MET A 231 14.83 -5.44 2.65
C MET A 231 16.01 -4.67 2.04
N LEU A 232 16.78 -3.94 2.87
CA LEU A 232 17.98 -3.24 2.39
C LEU A 232 18.99 -4.23 1.85
N SER A 233 19.28 -5.30 2.60
CA SER A 233 20.23 -6.33 2.18
C SER A 233 19.82 -7.00 0.85
N VAL A 234 18.54 -7.29 0.67
CA VAL A 234 18.01 -7.88 -0.57
C VAL A 234 18.13 -6.88 -1.73
N LEU A 235 17.78 -5.62 -1.53
CA LEU A 235 17.84 -4.59 -2.59
C LEU A 235 19.28 -4.18 -2.98
N GLU A 236 20.29 -4.50 -2.15
CA GLU A 236 21.71 -4.29 -2.44
C GLU A 236 22.30 -5.39 -3.34
N MET A 237 21.62 -6.53 -3.49
CA MET A 237 22.11 -7.61 -4.35
C MET A 237 22.17 -7.18 -5.82
N PRO A 238 23.29 -7.43 -6.52
CA PRO A 238 23.46 -6.99 -7.90
C PRO A 238 22.57 -7.74 -8.88
N ASN A 239 22.20 -8.97 -8.55
CA ASN A 239 21.34 -9.81 -9.38
C ASN A 239 19.92 -9.82 -8.82
N LYS A 240 18.95 -9.48 -9.66
CA LYS A 240 17.52 -9.47 -9.26
C LYS A 240 16.98 -10.85 -8.91
N ASP A 241 17.56 -11.91 -9.45
CA ASP A 241 17.18 -13.28 -9.10
C ASP A 241 17.48 -13.61 -7.63
N GLU A 242 18.37 -12.85 -7.00
CA GLU A 242 18.71 -12.95 -5.58
C GLU A 242 17.83 -12.09 -4.69
N TRP A 243 16.89 -11.32 -5.28
CA TRP A 243 15.95 -10.49 -4.53
C TRP A 243 14.83 -11.34 -3.96
N VAL A 244 15.15 -12.11 -2.93
CA VAL A 244 14.28 -13.12 -2.34
C VAL A 244 14.20 -12.93 -0.83
N LEU A 245 13.00 -13.04 -0.28
CA LEU A 245 12.73 -12.97 1.15
C LEU A 245 12.27 -14.35 1.67
N ASP A 246 12.93 -14.84 2.70
CA ASP A 246 12.57 -16.07 3.38
C ASP A 246 11.42 -15.83 4.37
N LEU A 247 10.26 -16.42 4.13
CA LEU A 247 9.11 -16.30 5.03
C LEU A 247 9.02 -17.49 5.99
N VAL A 248 9.21 -18.70 5.48
CA VAL A 248 9.12 -19.95 6.21
C VAL A 248 10.19 -20.94 5.73
N PRO A 249 10.68 -21.82 6.62
CA PRO A 249 11.82 -22.70 6.29
C PRO A 249 11.49 -23.84 5.32
N THR A 250 10.20 -24.20 5.19
CA THR A 250 9.78 -25.33 4.36
C THR A 250 8.50 -25.00 3.61
N ALA A 251 8.42 -25.43 2.35
CA ALA A 251 7.19 -25.36 1.57
C ALA A 251 6.16 -26.37 2.07
N TRP A 252 4.87 -26.01 1.95
CA TRP A 252 3.75 -26.92 2.17
C TRP A 252 2.90 -27.00 0.90
N ASP A 253 2.23 -28.14 0.72
CA ASP A 253 1.19 -28.24 -0.30
C ASP A 253 0.09 -27.21 -0.02
N GLY A 254 -0.29 -26.42 -1.03
CA GLY A 254 -1.27 -25.34 -0.89
C GLY A 254 -0.68 -23.99 -0.50
N ASP A 255 0.64 -23.82 -0.50
CA ASP A 255 1.26 -22.51 -0.42
C ASP A 255 0.91 -21.66 -1.65
N PRO A 256 0.95 -20.32 -1.52
CA PRO A 256 0.67 -19.39 -2.60
C PRO A 256 1.51 -19.65 -3.86
N VAL A 257 0.90 -19.49 -5.03
CA VAL A 257 1.45 -19.88 -6.35
C VAL A 257 2.78 -19.18 -6.69
N LYS A 258 2.97 -17.92 -6.23
CA LYS A 258 4.20 -17.15 -6.47
C LYS A 258 5.24 -17.30 -5.35
N MET A 259 5.04 -18.23 -4.44
CA MET A 259 6.07 -18.64 -3.48
C MET A 259 6.89 -19.80 -4.04
N ASP A 260 8.19 -19.74 -3.81
CA ASP A 260 9.12 -20.81 -4.11
C ASP A 260 9.84 -21.27 -2.84
N GLY A 261 9.63 -22.52 -2.43
CA GLY A 261 10.28 -23.10 -1.25
C GLY A 261 10.05 -22.35 0.07
N GLY A 262 8.95 -21.62 0.21
CA GLY A 262 8.66 -20.79 1.39
C GLY A 262 9.23 -19.37 1.30
N LYS A 263 9.66 -18.95 0.10
CA LYS A 263 10.25 -17.65 -0.21
C LYS A 263 9.40 -16.88 -1.20
N ILE A 264 9.53 -15.55 -1.20
CA ILE A 264 8.93 -14.67 -2.20
C ILE A 264 9.99 -13.79 -2.88
N HIS A 265 9.78 -13.48 -4.15
CA HIS A 265 10.60 -12.51 -4.87
C HIS A 265 10.14 -11.07 -4.60
N VAL A 266 11.10 -10.15 -4.57
CA VAL A 266 10.87 -8.71 -4.57
C VAL A 266 10.86 -8.23 -6.02
N ALA A 267 9.66 -8.02 -6.60
CA ALA A 267 9.44 -7.71 -8.02
C ALA A 267 9.86 -6.28 -8.44
#